data_3c750b8ccf914a4feb491cdfc32b2080
#
_entry.id   3c750b8ccf914a4feb491cdfc32b2080
#
_cell.length_a   1.000
_cell.length_b   1.000
_cell.length_c   1.000
_cell.angle_alpha   90.00
_cell.angle_beta   90.00
_cell.angle_gamma   90.00
#
_symmetry.space_group_name_H-M   'P 1'
#
loop_
_entity.id
_entity.type
_entity.pdbx_description
1 polymer ?
#
loop_
_entity_poly.entity_id
_entity_poly.type
_entity_poly.pdbx_seq_one_letter_code
_entity_poly.pdbx_strand_id
1 'polypeptide(L)'
;NVLLFCQNLGFCLLSAFIMIPYIGTDGVWACYIAGEVATTVLYIVIAAVYSERMRPGLRNLMMLPEDYGISDEDLIEGSIKNSDELKVAAIKTELFCLSRCHDKDKADKVVFAFEEMTKNILHHGFCDSKTNVIDYRIFKKDEDFVIRLRDDCPSFNPVAKLDDMNASNDTSHMGIRITETLAKDISYIKIMNMNNLIIVI
;
A
#
# COMPACT_ATOMS: atom_id res chain seq x y z
N ASN A 1 17.90 16.49 -5.09
CA ASN A 1 19.24 16.78 -5.67
C ASN A 1 20.03 17.83 -4.85
N VAL A 2 19.37 18.84 -4.25
CA VAL A 2 20.07 19.87 -3.42
C VAL A 2 20.65 19.24 -2.15
N LEU A 3 19.91 18.38 -1.46
CA LEU A 3 20.38 17.68 -0.26
C LEU A 3 21.59 16.79 -0.54
N LEU A 4 21.56 16.05 -1.65
CA LEU A 4 22.71 15.22 -2.07
C LEU A 4 23.95 16.07 -2.40
N PHE A 5 23.76 17.24 -2.99
CA PHE A 5 24.86 18.17 -3.25
C PHE A 5 25.43 18.70 -1.92
N CYS A 6 24.57 19.12 -0.99
CA CYS A 6 24.99 19.58 0.33
C CYS A 6 25.76 18.49 1.10
N GLN A 7 25.27 17.26 1.06
CA GLN A 7 25.91 16.11 1.71
C GLN A 7 27.29 15.80 1.14
N ASN A 8 27.38 15.56 -0.16
CA ASN A 8 28.59 15.03 -0.77
C ASN A 8 29.67 16.10 -1.06
N LEU A 9 29.26 17.35 -1.27
CA LEU A 9 30.23 18.41 -1.61
C LEU A 9 30.23 19.56 -0.61
N GLY A 10 29.03 20.10 -0.29
CA GLY A 10 28.94 21.33 0.51
C GLY A 10 29.49 21.17 1.93
N PHE A 11 28.86 20.32 2.73
CA PHE A 11 29.25 20.16 4.14
C PHE A 11 30.55 19.39 4.30
N CYS A 12 30.87 18.45 3.43
CA CYS A 12 32.14 17.73 3.46
C CYS A 12 33.32 18.68 3.19
N LEU A 13 33.23 19.53 2.18
CA LEU A 13 34.30 20.51 1.89
C LEU A 13 34.43 21.57 2.99
N LEU A 14 33.29 22.06 3.50
CA LEU A 14 33.31 23.05 4.58
C LEU A 14 33.91 22.48 5.85
N SER A 15 33.55 21.27 6.24
CA SER A 15 34.13 20.60 7.42
C SER A 15 35.58 20.22 7.22
N ALA A 16 35.99 19.82 6.02
CA ALA A 16 37.41 19.56 5.70
C ALA A 16 38.24 20.83 5.82
N PHE A 17 37.76 21.97 5.31
CA PHE A 17 38.46 23.25 5.41
C PHE A 17 38.68 23.70 6.86
N ILE A 18 37.71 23.38 7.75
CA ILE A 18 37.80 23.70 9.17
C ILE A 18 38.68 22.67 9.92
N MET A 19 38.50 21.38 9.67
CA MET A 19 39.10 20.33 10.51
C MET A 19 40.56 19.98 10.15
N ILE A 20 40.92 19.98 8.86
CA ILE A 20 42.26 19.59 8.43
C ILE A 20 43.35 20.44 9.07
N PRO A 21 43.22 21.78 9.21
CA PRO A 21 44.26 22.60 9.86
C PRO A 21 44.51 22.25 11.34
N TYR A 22 43.51 21.68 12.04
CA TYR A 22 43.58 21.37 13.47
C TYR A 22 43.95 19.91 13.77
N ILE A 23 43.48 18.97 12.93
CA ILE A 23 43.58 17.52 13.21
C ILE A 23 44.49 16.81 12.18
N GLY A 24 44.95 17.53 11.15
CA GLY A 24 45.80 16.95 10.11
C GLY A 24 45.05 15.90 9.25
N THR A 25 45.72 14.80 8.90
CA THR A 25 45.19 13.76 8.03
C THR A 25 43.94 13.04 8.57
N ASP A 26 43.83 12.96 9.91
CA ASP A 26 42.64 12.36 10.55
C ASP A 26 41.38 13.25 10.35
N GLY A 27 41.58 14.55 10.11
CA GLY A 27 40.53 15.50 9.75
C GLY A 27 39.80 15.14 8.45
N VAL A 28 40.48 14.42 7.54
CA VAL A 28 39.84 13.94 6.29
C VAL A 28 38.74 12.93 6.58
N TRP A 29 38.93 12.04 7.53
CA TRP A 29 37.91 11.09 7.94
C TRP A 29 36.80 11.74 8.78
N ALA A 30 37.20 12.64 9.66
CA ALA A 30 36.28 13.36 10.52
C ALA A 30 35.33 14.27 9.73
N CYS A 31 35.76 14.84 8.59
CA CYS A 31 34.91 15.70 7.77
C CYS A 31 33.72 14.94 7.11
N TYR A 32 33.86 13.65 6.79
CA TYR A 32 32.74 12.85 6.29
C TYR A 32 31.65 12.69 7.36
N ILE A 33 32.06 12.32 8.57
CA ILE A 33 31.12 12.16 9.70
C ILE A 33 30.46 13.50 10.02
N ALA A 34 31.20 14.59 10.05
CA ALA A 34 30.64 15.91 10.28
C ALA A 34 29.68 16.34 9.18
N GLY A 35 29.98 16.03 7.91
CA GLY A 35 29.12 16.29 6.76
C GLY A 35 27.80 15.54 6.84
N GLU A 36 27.84 14.26 7.21
CA GLU A 36 26.64 13.43 7.38
C GLU A 36 25.75 13.96 8.53
N VAL A 37 26.34 14.29 9.67
CA VAL A 37 25.62 14.86 10.81
C VAL A 37 24.99 16.21 10.42
N ALA A 38 25.72 17.09 9.76
CA ALA A 38 25.20 18.39 9.32
C ALA A 38 24.05 18.25 8.33
N THR A 39 24.17 17.32 7.37
CA THR A 39 23.10 17.04 6.40
C THR A 39 21.87 16.47 7.08
N THR A 40 22.04 15.55 8.03
CA THR A 40 20.93 14.96 8.79
C THR A 40 20.19 16.03 9.60
N VAL A 41 20.93 16.92 10.27
CA VAL A 41 20.33 18.05 11.01
C VAL A 41 19.58 18.98 10.06
N LEU A 42 20.19 19.34 8.91
CA LEU A 42 19.52 20.16 7.90
C LEU A 42 18.23 19.50 7.40
N TYR A 43 18.26 18.19 7.12
CA TYR A 43 17.07 17.46 6.69
C TYR A 43 15.96 17.50 7.75
N ILE A 44 16.29 17.27 9.02
CA ILE A 44 15.33 17.35 10.13
C ILE A 44 14.72 18.75 10.24
N VAL A 45 15.56 19.80 10.13
CA VAL A 45 15.09 21.20 10.17
C VAL A 45 14.15 21.49 9.00
N ILE A 46 14.53 21.10 7.79
CA ILE A 46 13.66 21.28 6.60
C ILE A 46 12.36 20.51 6.79
N ALA A 47 12.39 19.26 7.22
CA ALA A 47 11.20 18.45 7.47
C ALA A 47 10.30 19.09 8.54
N ALA A 48 10.87 19.67 9.59
CA ALA A 48 10.12 20.35 10.65
C ALA A 48 9.49 21.68 10.17
N VAL A 49 10.18 22.43 9.30
CA VAL A 49 9.68 23.71 8.76
C VAL A 49 8.58 23.47 7.72
N TYR A 50 8.73 22.45 6.87
CA TYR A 50 7.73 22.11 5.85
C TYR A 50 6.56 21.30 6.39
N SER A 51 6.68 20.74 7.59
CA SER A 51 5.58 20.04 8.25
C SER A 51 4.78 21.02 9.10
N GLU A 52 3.52 21.24 8.75
CA GLU A 52 2.61 22.07 9.55
C GLU A 52 2.31 21.45 10.93
N ARG A 53 2.66 20.20 11.13
CA ARG A 53 2.53 19.48 12.41
C ARG A 53 3.91 19.23 13.01
N MET A 54 4.25 19.96 14.05
CA MET A 54 5.46 19.77 14.86
C MET A 54 5.59 18.39 15.55
N ARG A 55 4.86 17.38 15.11
CA ARG A 55 4.96 16.01 15.67
C ARG A 55 5.89 15.18 14.79
N PRO A 56 6.96 14.61 15.37
CA PRO A 56 7.86 13.73 14.64
C PRO A 56 7.12 12.44 14.25
N GLY A 57 6.69 12.35 13.00
CA GLY A 57 6.08 11.17 12.40
C GLY A 57 6.87 10.75 11.16
N LEU A 58 6.85 9.46 10.84
CA LEU A 58 7.52 8.92 9.64
C LEU A 58 7.06 9.65 8.35
N ARG A 59 5.81 10.06 8.31
CA ARG A 59 5.20 10.80 7.20
C ARG A 59 5.83 12.19 7.03
N ASN A 60 6.07 12.90 8.13
CA ASN A 60 6.69 14.23 8.13
C ASN A 60 8.18 14.12 7.77
N LEU A 61 8.84 13.06 8.23
CA LEU A 61 10.22 12.78 7.88
C LEU A 61 10.40 12.49 6.39
N MET A 62 9.38 11.92 5.73
CA MET A 62 9.38 11.67 4.29
C MET A 62 8.97 12.90 3.46
N MET A 63 8.65 14.05 4.09
CA MET A 63 8.16 15.26 3.42
C MET A 63 6.99 14.99 2.47
N LEU A 64 6.08 14.07 2.84
CA LEU A 64 4.92 13.76 2.04
C LEU A 64 3.87 14.86 2.19
N PRO A 65 3.21 15.31 1.09
CA PRO A 65 2.10 16.23 1.16
C PRO A 65 0.99 15.74 2.09
N GLU A 66 0.19 16.64 2.64
CA GLU A 66 -0.92 16.27 3.54
C GLU A 66 -1.98 15.42 2.84
N ASP A 67 -2.20 15.66 1.56
CA ASP A 67 -3.09 14.92 0.67
C ASP A 67 -2.48 13.63 0.12
N TYR A 68 -1.21 13.32 0.48
CA TYR A 68 -0.56 12.10 0.04
C TYR A 68 -1.11 10.88 0.78
N GLY A 69 -1.65 9.95 0.00
CA GLY A 69 -2.24 8.72 0.51
C GLY A 69 -3.75 8.84 0.69
N ILE A 70 -4.29 7.93 1.46
CA ILE A 70 -5.73 7.83 1.72
C ILE A 70 -5.96 8.24 3.16
N SER A 71 -6.98 9.05 3.42
CA SER A 71 -7.42 9.41 4.77
C SER A 71 -7.85 8.14 5.51
N ASP A 72 -7.53 8.06 6.82
CA ASP A 72 -7.98 6.95 7.67
C ASP A 72 -9.51 6.82 7.69
N GLU A 73 -10.21 7.90 7.43
CA GLU A 73 -11.67 7.90 7.33
C GLU A 73 -12.17 7.27 6.03
N ASP A 74 -11.38 7.34 4.95
CA ASP A 74 -11.70 6.79 3.62
C ASP A 74 -11.09 5.42 3.38
N LEU A 75 -10.71 4.74 4.44
CA LEU A 75 -10.06 3.44 4.42
C LEU A 75 -10.66 2.51 5.48
N ILE A 76 -10.92 1.26 5.10
CA ILE A 76 -11.09 0.15 6.03
C ILE A 76 -10.09 -0.94 5.71
N GLU A 77 -9.57 -1.58 6.73
CA GLU A 77 -8.62 -2.69 6.59
C GLU A 77 -8.82 -3.74 7.67
N GLY A 78 -8.32 -4.93 7.41
CA GLY A 78 -8.37 -6.05 8.35
C GLY A 78 -7.80 -7.32 7.74
N SER A 79 -7.91 -8.40 8.49
CA SER A 79 -7.44 -9.73 8.08
C SER A 79 -8.57 -10.74 8.21
N ILE A 80 -8.59 -11.73 7.31
CA ILE A 80 -9.59 -12.79 7.22
C ILE A 80 -8.89 -14.14 7.21
N LYS A 81 -9.35 -15.05 8.08
CA LYS A 81 -8.82 -16.42 8.19
C LYS A 81 -9.89 -17.47 7.91
N ASN A 82 -11.15 -17.11 7.94
CA ASN A 82 -12.27 -18.02 7.76
C ASN A 82 -13.51 -17.30 7.22
N SER A 83 -14.54 -18.10 6.86
CA SER A 83 -15.78 -17.58 6.29
C SER A 83 -16.61 -16.71 7.26
N ASP A 84 -16.48 -16.90 8.58
CA ASP A 84 -17.24 -16.08 9.53
C ASP A 84 -16.62 -14.69 9.69
N GLU A 85 -15.31 -14.59 9.65
CA GLU A 85 -14.62 -13.31 9.60
C GLU A 85 -14.91 -12.57 8.30
N LEU A 86 -15.05 -13.28 7.15
CA LEU A 86 -15.49 -12.69 5.90
C LEU A 86 -16.87 -12.06 5.99
N LYS A 87 -17.84 -12.72 6.62
CA LYS A 87 -19.19 -12.15 6.79
C LYS A 87 -19.17 -10.83 7.56
N VAL A 88 -18.35 -10.79 8.64
CA VAL A 88 -18.19 -9.57 9.44
C VAL A 88 -17.50 -8.47 8.62
N ALA A 89 -16.48 -8.82 7.85
CA ALA A 89 -15.79 -7.87 6.98
C ALA A 89 -16.71 -7.34 5.88
N ALA A 90 -17.57 -8.17 5.28
CA ALA A 90 -18.54 -7.77 4.27
C ALA A 90 -19.55 -6.73 4.80
N ILE A 91 -20.08 -6.95 6.01
CA ILE A 91 -21.00 -5.99 6.65
C ILE A 91 -20.28 -4.65 6.90
N LYS A 92 -19.04 -4.68 7.39
CA LYS A 92 -18.23 -3.47 7.58
C LYS A 92 -18.00 -2.74 6.25
N THR A 93 -17.74 -3.48 5.18
CA THR A 93 -17.54 -2.95 3.83
C THR A 93 -18.80 -2.26 3.33
N GLU A 94 -19.98 -2.88 3.50
CA GLU A 94 -21.27 -2.29 3.10
C GLU A 94 -21.50 -0.95 3.83
N LEU A 95 -21.38 -0.95 5.16
CA LEU A 95 -21.54 0.25 5.97
C LEU A 95 -20.58 1.36 5.57
N PHE A 96 -19.32 1.01 5.32
CA PHE A 96 -18.30 1.94 4.86
C PHE A 96 -18.68 2.54 3.50
N CYS A 97 -19.01 1.71 2.51
CA CYS A 97 -19.36 2.18 1.17
C CYS A 97 -20.58 3.10 1.21
N LEU A 98 -21.65 2.71 1.93
CA LEU A 98 -22.85 3.53 2.08
C LEU A 98 -22.58 4.87 2.77
N SER A 99 -21.65 4.90 3.74
CA SER A 99 -21.28 6.14 4.40
C SER A 99 -20.50 7.12 3.51
N ARG A 100 -19.86 6.59 2.44
CA ARG A 100 -18.98 7.38 1.56
C ARG A 100 -19.58 7.75 0.20
N CYS A 101 -20.52 7.00 -0.33
CA CYS A 101 -21.10 7.31 -1.64
C CYS A 101 -22.61 7.51 -1.66
N HIS A 102 -23.33 7.13 -0.61
CA HIS A 102 -24.79 7.16 -0.54
C HIS A 102 -25.50 6.44 -1.72
N ASP A 103 -24.75 5.62 -2.47
CA ASP A 103 -25.24 4.86 -3.61
C ASP A 103 -25.22 3.37 -3.25
N LYS A 104 -26.40 2.81 -3.06
CA LYS A 104 -26.56 1.41 -2.65
C LYS A 104 -26.12 0.45 -3.75
N ASP A 105 -26.41 0.75 -5.00
CA ASP A 105 -26.02 -0.12 -6.12
C ASP A 105 -24.49 -0.24 -6.22
N LYS A 106 -23.79 0.87 -6.04
CA LYS A 106 -22.33 0.87 -6.00
C LYS A 106 -21.77 0.14 -4.78
N ALA A 107 -22.37 0.33 -3.61
CA ALA A 107 -21.97 -0.38 -2.39
C ALA A 107 -22.17 -1.91 -2.56
N ASP A 108 -23.31 -2.34 -3.10
CA ASP A 108 -23.62 -3.75 -3.34
C ASP A 108 -22.61 -4.39 -4.32
N LYS A 109 -22.19 -3.67 -5.37
CA LYS A 109 -21.14 -4.13 -6.30
C LYS A 109 -19.78 -4.31 -5.62
N VAL A 110 -19.39 -3.37 -4.76
CA VAL A 110 -18.13 -3.46 -4.01
C VAL A 110 -18.15 -4.65 -3.06
N VAL A 111 -19.25 -4.81 -2.30
CA VAL A 111 -19.41 -5.93 -1.35
C VAL A 111 -19.38 -7.26 -2.09
N PHE A 112 -20.12 -7.38 -3.20
CA PHE A 112 -20.16 -8.59 -4.01
C PHE A 112 -18.75 -8.97 -4.50
N ALA A 113 -18.03 -8.03 -5.12
CA ALA A 113 -16.70 -8.27 -5.63
C ALA A 113 -15.73 -8.68 -4.51
N PHE A 114 -15.79 -8.00 -3.36
CA PHE A 114 -15.00 -8.31 -2.19
C PHE A 114 -15.27 -9.73 -1.66
N GLU A 115 -16.55 -10.08 -1.48
CA GLU A 115 -16.94 -11.42 -1.00
C GLU A 115 -16.51 -12.52 -1.95
N GLU A 116 -16.83 -12.39 -3.24
CA GLU A 116 -16.57 -13.43 -4.23
C GLU A 116 -15.07 -13.68 -4.39
N MET A 117 -14.26 -12.63 -4.49
CA MET A 117 -12.83 -12.81 -4.62
C MET A 117 -12.19 -13.35 -3.34
N THR A 118 -12.67 -12.92 -2.17
CA THR A 118 -12.18 -13.47 -0.89
C THR A 118 -12.60 -14.92 -0.70
N LYS A 119 -13.83 -15.30 -1.05
CA LYS A 119 -14.31 -16.70 -1.05
C LYS A 119 -13.44 -17.58 -1.96
N ASN A 120 -13.09 -17.09 -3.14
CA ASN A 120 -12.20 -17.82 -4.05
C ASN A 120 -10.83 -18.08 -3.44
N ILE A 121 -10.24 -17.12 -2.75
CA ILE A 121 -8.97 -17.31 -2.06
C ILE A 121 -9.12 -18.30 -0.90
N LEU A 122 -10.18 -18.19 -0.09
CA LEU A 122 -10.44 -19.11 1.02
C LEU A 122 -10.63 -20.55 0.56
N HIS A 123 -11.36 -20.78 -0.55
CA HIS A 123 -11.69 -22.11 -1.04
C HIS A 123 -10.56 -22.78 -1.86
N HIS A 124 -9.83 -21.99 -2.62
CA HIS A 124 -8.85 -22.51 -3.57
C HIS A 124 -7.39 -22.19 -3.21
N GLY A 125 -7.17 -21.21 -2.36
CA GLY A 125 -5.85 -20.77 -1.96
C GLY A 125 -5.38 -21.35 -0.64
N PHE A 126 -6.27 -21.56 0.32
CA PHE A 126 -5.88 -22.05 1.64
C PHE A 126 -5.46 -23.52 1.60
N CYS A 127 -4.37 -23.82 2.27
CA CYS A 127 -3.81 -25.16 2.39
C CYS A 127 -3.88 -25.62 3.84
N ASP A 128 -4.28 -26.89 4.08
CA ASP A 128 -4.40 -27.47 5.43
C ASP A 128 -3.09 -27.48 6.23
N SER A 129 -1.95 -27.36 5.55
CA SER A 129 -0.61 -27.41 6.17
C SER A 129 -0.10 -26.07 6.69
N LYS A 130 -0.79 -24.96 6.44
CA LYS A 130 -0.34 -23.61 6.78
C LYS A 130 -1.50 -22.73 7.27
N THR A 131 -1.23 -21.90 8.26
CA THR A 131 -2.18 -20.87 8.67
C THR A 131 -2.13 -19.71 7.67
N ASN A 132 -3.00 -19.76 6.65
CA ASN A 132 -3.11 -18.69 5.67
C ASN A 132 -3.96 -17.55 6.21
N VAL A 133 -3.66 -16.34 5.76
CA VAL A 133 -4.37 -15.12 6.12
C VAL A 133 -4.55 -14.28 4.86
N ILE A 134 -5.73 -13.68 4.71
CA ILE A 134 -6.02 -12.70 3.68
C ILE A 134 -6.06 -11.33 4.35
N ASP A 135 -5.14 -10.45 4.02
CA ASP A 135 -5.22 -9.05 4.40
C ASP A 135 -6.04 -8.30 3.35
N TYR A 136 -7.05 -7.56 3.79
CA TYR A 136 -7.85 -6.73 2.90
C TYR A 136 -7.71 -5.25 3.26
N ARG A 137 -7.80 -4.43 2.23
CA ARG A 137 -7.86 -2.97 2.34
C ARG A 137 -8.84 -2.46 1.31
N ILE A 138 -9.86 -1.72 1.76
CA ILE A 138 -10.87 -1.12 0.89
C ILE A 138 -10.89 0.37 1.17
N PHE A 139 -10.77 1.16 0.12
CA PHE A 139 -10.70 2.60 0.26
C PHE A 139 -11.40 3.32 -0.89
N LYS A 140 -11.89 4.53 -0.60
CA LYS A 140 -12.42 5.44 -1.60
C LYS A 140 -11.29 6.28 -2.17
N LYS A 141 -11.22 6.35 -3.49
CA LYS A 141 -10.32 7.26 -4.20
C LYS A 141 -11.14 7.96 -5.28
N ASP A 142 -11.27 9.26 -5.14
CA ASP A 142 -12.15 10.08 -5.99
C ASP A 142 -13.58 9.54 -5.99
N GLU A 143 -14.09 9.14 -7.14
CA GLU A 143 -15.42 8.53 -7.28
C GLU A 143 -15.40 7.01 -7.15
N ASP A 144 -14.24 6.36 -7.10
CA ASP A 144 -14.11 4.91 -7.16
C ASP A 144 -13.76 4.29 -5.81
N PHE A 145 -14.19 3.04 -5.64
CA PHE A 145 -13.71 2.19 -4.55
C PHE A 145 -12.64 1.25 -5.06
N VAL A 146 -11.57 1.14 -4.31
CA VAL A 146 -10.46 0.23 -4.59
C VAL A 146 -10.44 -0.85 -3.52
N ILE A 147 -10.57 -2.11 -3.94
CA ILE A 147 -10.42 -3.28 -3.10
C ILE A 147 -9.02 -3.84 -3.33
N ARG A 148 -8.26 -4.03 -2.28
CA ARG A 148 -6.97 -4.71 -2.32
C ARG A 148 -7.02 -5.93 -1.43
N LEU A 149 -6.78 -7.11 -2.01
CA LEU A 149 -6.62 -8.36 -1.29
C LEU A 149 -5.16 -8.82 -1.39
N ARG A 150 -4.61 -9.23 -0.27
CA ARG A 150 -3.24 -9.71 -0.19
C ARG A 150 -3.22 -11.02 0.59
N ASP A 151 -2.62 -12.05 0.01
CA ASP A 151 -2.51 -13.36 0.63
C ASP A 151 -1.16 -14.03 0.32
N ASP A 152 -0.80 -15.05 1.10
CA ASP A 152 0.42 -15.83 0.96
C ASP A 152 0.17 -17.23 0.40
N CYS A 153 -0.97 -17.43 -0.26
CA CYS A 153 -1.37 -18.70 -0.86
C CYS A 153 -0.55 -19.04 -2.12
N PRO A 154 -0.68 -20.27 -2.63
CA PRO A 154 -0.21 -20.60 -3.96
C PRO A 154 -0.72 -19.60 -5.00
N SER A 155 0.10 -19.28 -6.00
CA SER A 155 -0.27 -18.28 -7.00
C SER A 155 -1.55 -18.67 -7.72
N PHE A 156 -2.56 -17.84 -7.60
CA PHE A 156 -3.77 -17.89 -8.37
C PHE A 156 -4.01 -16.53 -9.01
N ASN A 157 -3.81 -16.45 -10.31
CA ASN A 157 -4.08 -15.23 -11.07
C ASN A 157 -5.50 -15.32 -11.65
N PRO A 158 -6.48 -14.63 -11.06
CA PRO A 158 -7.86 -14.65 -11.57
C PRO A 158 -7.96 -14.00 -12.96
N VAL A 159 -7.13 -13.01 -13.27
CA VAL A 159 -7.14 -12.30 -14.55
C VAL A 159 -6.67 -13.23 -15.70
N ALA A 160 -5.56 -13.96 -15.51
CA ALA A 160 -5.09 -14.90 -16.53
C ALA A 160 -6.09 -16.07 -16.75
N LYS A 161 -6.83 -16.45 -15.71
CA LYS A 161 -7.83 -17.50 -15.81
C LYS A 161 -9.07 -17.07 -16.59
N LEU A 162 -9.41 -15.78 -16.61
CA LEU A 162 -10.52 -15.23 -17.40
C LEU A 162 -10.28 -15.40 -18.90
N ASP A 163 -9.05 -15.23 -19.37
CA ASP A 163 -8.71 -15.44 -20.79
C ASP A 163 -8.92 -16.90 -21.21
N ASP A 164 -8.53 -17.86 -20.37
CA ASP A 164 -8.74 -19.29 -20.58
C ASP A 164 -10.22 -19.69 -20.52
N MET A 165 -11.00 -19.06 -19.64
CA MET A 165 -12.40 -19.35 -19.36
C MET A 165 -13.35 -18.77 -20.42
N ASN A 166 -12.98 -17.65 -21.06
CA ASN A 166 -13.74 -17.11 -22.18
C ASN A 166 -13.73 -18.05 -23.39
N ALA A 167 -12.79 -19.00 -23.42
CA ALA A 167 -12.74 -20.07 -24.42
C ALA A 167 -13.57 -21.31 -24.04
N SER A 168 -14.04 -21.45 -22.80
CA SER A 168 -14.81 -22.59 -22.32
C SER A 168 -16.13 -22.14 -21.65
N ASN A 169 -17.26 -22.84 -21.94
CA ASN A 169 -18.56 -22.59 -21.32
C ASN A 169 -18.64 -23.09 -19.87
N ASP A 170 -17.55 -23.01 -19.09
CA ASP A 170 -17.53 -23.49 -17.71
C ASP A 170 -18.15 -22.46 -16.75
N THR A 171 -19.13 -22.90 -15.97
CA THR A 171 -19.84 -22.07 -14.97
C THR A 171 -19.17 -22.05 -13.61
N SER A 172 -18.09 -22.82 -13.42
CA SER A 172 -17.45 -23.02 -12.12
C SER A 172 -16.82 -21.75 -11.51
N HIS A 173 -16.67 -20.68 -12.29
CA HIS A 173 -16.04 -19.43 -11.86
C HIS A 173 -16.90 -18.19 -12.18
N MET A 174 -18.23 -18.34 -12.09
CA MET A 174 -19.16 -17.26 -12.43
C MET A 174 -18.93 -16.00 -11.60
N GLY A 175 -18.54 -16.13 -10.32
CA GLY A 175 -18.25 -14.99 -9.45
C GLY A 175 -17.10 -14.10 -9.98
N ILE A 176 -16.03 -14.71 -10.53
CA ILE A 176 -14.91 -13.97 -11.12
C ILE A 176 -15.39 -13.20 -12.37
N ARG A 177 -16.19 -13.81 -13.25
CA ARG A 177 -16.75 -13.15 -14.44
C ARG A 177 -17.65 -11.97 -14.10
N ILE A 178 -18.51 -12.14 -13.08
CA ILE A 178 -19.37 -11.05 -12.64
C ILE A 178 -18.52 -9.93 -12.07
N THR A 179 -17.51 -10.23 -11.24
CA THR A 179 -16.61 -9.24 -10.70
C THR A 179 -15.89 -8.47 -11.81
N GLU A 180 -15.40 -9.16 -12.85
CA GLU A 180 -14.79 -8.51 -14.03
C GLU A 180 -15.77 -7.54 -14.72
N THR A 181 -17.02 -7.95 -14.87
CA THR A 181 -18.04 -7.10 -15.51
C THR A 181 -18.37 -5.86 -14.66
N LEU A 182 -18.31 -5.99 -13.34
CA LEU A 182 -18.59 -4.89 -12.40
C LEU A 182 -17.42 -3.94 -12.21
N ALA A 183 -16.20 -4.43 -12.38
CA ALA A 183 -14.98 -3.67 -12.15
C ALA A 183 -14.62 -2.79 -13.35
N LYS A 184 -14.08 -1.61 -13.08
CA LYS A 184 -13.41 -0.75 -14.07
C LYS A 184 -12.03 -1.27 -14.43
N ASP A 185 -11.34 -1.83 -13.45
CA ASP A 185 -10.02 -2.42 -13.61
C ASP A 185 -9.79 -3.54 -12.60
N ILE A 186 -9.12 -4.60 -13.03
CA ILE A 186 -8.65 -5.69 -12.17
C ILE A 186 -7.20 -5.97 -12.49
N SER A 187 -6.34 -5.87 -11.50
CA SER A 187 -4.92 -6.18 -11.64
C SER A 187 -4.44 -7.17 -10.59
N TYR A 188 -3.53 -8.04 -11.00
CA TYR A 188 -2.90 -9.03 -10.12
C TYR A 188 -1.39 -8.95 -10.23
N ILE A 189 -0.72 -8.86 -9.10
CA ILE A 189 0.74 -8.80 -9.02
C ILE A 189 1.21 -9.70 -7.88
N LYS A 190 2.22 -10.54 -8.15
CA LYS A 190 2.91 -11.31 -7.11
C LYS A 190 4.22 -10.63 -6.73
N ILE A 191 4.34 -10.21 -5.47
CA ILE A 191 5.54 -9.54 -4.94
C ILE A 191 5.94 -10.22 -3.63
N MET A 192 7.22 -10.62 -3.49
CA MET A 192 7.78 -11.23 -2.29
C MET A 192 6.96 -12.43 -1.78
N ASN A 193 6.55 -13.32 -2.68
CA ASN A 193 5.68 -14.48 -2.39
C ASN A 193 4.27 -14.13 -1.86
N MET A 194 3.86 -12.87 -1.93
CA MET A 194 2.51 -12.43 -1.61
C MET A 194 1.74 -12.14 -2.89
N ASN A 195 0.56 -12.71 -3.01
CA ASN A 195 -0.40 -12.36 -4.04
C ASN A 195 -1.01 -11.00 -3.69
N ASN A 196 -1.17 -10.14 -4.65
CA ASN A 196 -1.87 -8.86 -4.50
C ASN A 196 -2.87 -8.75 -5.63
N LEU A 197 -4.14 -8.78 -5.30
CA LEU A 197 -5.26 -8.53 -6.20
C LEU A 197 -5.82 -7.15 -5.91
N ILE A 198 -5.97 -6.33 -6.94
CA ILE A 198 -6.53 -4.99 -6.86
C ILE A 198 -7.71 -4.90 -7.81
N ILE A 199 -8.85 -4.43 -7.32
CA ILE A 199 -10.09 -4.28 -8.06
C ILE A 199 -10.57 -2.84 -7.89
N VAL A 200 -10.92 -2.17 -8.97
CA VAL A 200 -11.45 -0.80 -8.98
C VAL A 200 -12.91 -0.83 -9.45
N ILE A 201 -13.83 -0.26 -8.67
CA ILE A 201 -15.27 -0.22 -8.94
C ILE A 201 -15.81 1.21 -8.90
#